data_6680c0a3cef11d06bd90ec58b9ebe797
#
_entry.id   6680c0a3cef11d06bd90ec58b9ebe797
#
_cell.length_a   1.000
_cell.length_b   1.000
_cell.length_c   1.000
_cell.angle_alpha   90.00
_cell.angle_beta   90.00
_cell.angle_gamma   90.00
#
_symmetry.space_group_name_H-M   'P 1'
#
loop_
_entity.id
_entity.type
_entity.pdbx_description
1 polymer ?
#
loop_
_entity_poly.entity_id
_entity_poly.type
_entity_poly.pdbx_seq_one_letter_code
_entity_poly.pdbx_strand_id
1 'polypeptide(L)'
;VKGIKIVTIGGGSSYTPELVEGLIKRYETLPVRELWLVDIPKGKEKLEIVGALARRMVEKAGVPMEIHLTCDRREALKDADFVTTQIRVGFLAARAKDERIPLKYGVIGQETNGPGGLFKALRTIPVILDICRDIEQLCPNAWLINFSNPAGLITEAVLRYSPIRKAVGLCNLPIGMRMNVARLLEVNADRIHIDFAGLNHMVFGLNIYLDGKEVTDRVLDLIASGEAGDTVKNIPDFQWEQDFIKALGILPCPYHRYYYQTKQMLDEQLKDYKRNVTRAEVVQQLEKELFELYRDPHLNIKPPQLEKRGGAYYSDAACSLIDSIYNDKKDIQTVNVRNNGAISGIPADSAVEINCVITKDGPRPISVGELPVPVQGLVQQIKSFERTAAEAAVTGDYHKALLAMAINPLVPSDAAAKQMLDEMLEAHKGYLPQFKGLQSANASY
;
A
#
# COMPACT_ATOMS: atom_id res chain seq x y z
N VAL A 1 -9.57 -31.03 10.87
CA VAL A 1 -8.58 -30.14 10.29
C VAL A 1 -8.48 -28.93 11.20
N LYS A 2 -7.29 -28.59 11.71
CA LYS A 2 -7.07 -27.39 12.53
C LYS A 2 -7.27 -26.20 11.59
N GLY A 3 -8.34 -25.40 11.82
CA GLY A 3 -8.64 -24.23 10.98
C GLY A 3 -7.60 -23.12 11.16
N ILE A 4 -7.58 -22.18 10.23
CA ILE A 4 -6.61 -21.07 10.17
C ILE A 4 -7.07 -19.94 11.09
N LYS A 5 -6.13 -19.33 11.80
CA LYS A 5 -6.33 -18.09 12.58
C LYS A 5 -5.69 -16.92 11.84
N ILE A 6 -6.49 -15.93 11.48
CA ILE A 6 -6.03 -14.67 10.86
C ILE A 6 -6.25 -13.52 11.84
N VAL A 7 -5.24 -12.68 12.01
CA VAL A 7 -5.30 -11.46 12.82
C VAL A 7 -5.15 -10.24 11.91
N THR A 8 -6.13 -9.35 11.89
CA THR A 8 -6.11 -8.10 11.14
C THR A 8 -5.91 -6.91 12.07
N ILE A 9 -4.74 -6.30 12.04
CA ILE A 9 -4.41 -5.11 12.82
C ILE A 9 -4.78 -3.86 12.01
N GLY A 10 -5.60 -2.99 12.57
CA GLY A 10 -6.39 -1.98 11.88
C GLY A 10 -7.76 -2.50 11.47
N GLY A 11 -8.32 -3.43 12.27
CA GLY A 11 -9.58 -4.14 11.99
C GLY A 11 -10.81 -3.23 11.90
N GLY A 12 -10.78 -2.03 12.50
CA GLY A 12 -11.80 -0.99 12.36
C GLY A 12 -11.74 -0.21 11.05
N SER A 13 -10.90 -0.61 10.09
CA SER A 13 -10.83 0.02 8.77
C SER A 13 -12.13 -0.15 7.98
N SER A 14 -12.51 0.89 7.22
CA SER A 14 -13.64 0.81 6.29
C SER A 14 -13.46 -0.24 5.17
N TYR A 15 -12.25 -0.76 4.96
CA TYR A 15 -11.97 -1.86 4.01
C TYR A 15 -12.20 -3.26 4.58
N THR A 16 -12.36 -3.41 5.86
CA THR A 16 -12.50 -4.74 6.49
C THR A 16 -13.66 -5.57 5.92
N PRO A 17 -14.83 -5.00 5.55
CA PRO A 17 -15.90 -5.79 4.92
C PRO A 17 -15.48 -6.43 3.58
N GLU A 18 -14.58 -5.80 2.82
CA GLU A 18 -14.04 -6.39 1.61
C GLU A 18 -13.11 -7.58 1.91
N LEU A 19 -12.27 -7.47 2.93
CA LEU A 19 -11.43 -8.59 3.39
C LEU A 19 -12.30 -9.77 3.84
N VAL A 20 -13.35 -9.52 4.63
CA VAL A 20 -14.29 -10.53 5.09
C VAL A 20 -14.98 -11.24 3.92
N GLU A 21 -15.46 -10.48 2.93
CA GLU A 21 -16.04 -11.04 1.71
C GLU A 21 -15.06 -11.94 0.96
N GLY A 22 -13.80 -11.51 0.83
CA GLY A 22 -12.74 -12.29 0.18
C GLY A 22 -12.42 -13.60 0.88
N LEU A 23 -12.44 -13.64 2.22
CA LEU A 23 -12.26 -14.84 3.01
C LEU A 23 -13.47 -15.78 2.90
N ILE A 24 -14.70 -15.24 2.95
CA ILE A 24 -15.94 -16.02 2.75
C ILE A 24 -15.92 -16.71 1.38
N LYS A 25 -15.60 -16.00 0.31
CA LYS A 25 -15.55 -16.54 -1.05
C LYS A 25 -14.55 -17.70 -1.23
N ARG A 26 -13.52 -17.72 -0.40
CA ARG A 26 -12.45 -18.75 -0.45
C ARG A 26 -12.52 -19.78 0.67
N TYR A 27 -13.62 -19.81 1.42
CA TYR A 27 -13.71 -20.66 2.62
C TYR A 27 -13.44 -22.12 2.36
N GLU A 28 -13.83 -22.65 1.19
CA GLU A 28 -13.60 -24.05 0.82
C GLU A 28 -12.10 -24.39 0.67
N THR A 29 -11.29 -23.47 0.17
CA THR A 29 -9.84 -23.65 -0.02
C THR A 29 -9.02 -23.06 1.11
N LEU A 30 -9.56 -22.05 1.80
CA LEU A 30 -8.93 -21.34 2.90
C LEU A 30 -9.85 -21.37 4.13
N PRO A 31 -9.88 -22.45 4.91
CA PRO A 31 -10.82 -22.63 6.01
C PRO A 31 -10.43 -21.80 7.24
N VAL A 32 -10.75 -20.53 7.22
CA VAL A 32 -10.50 -19.59 8.32
C VAL A 32 -11.49 -19.88 9.45
N ARG A 33 -10.98 -20.37 10.57
CA ARG A 33 -11.78 -20.63 11.76
C ARG A 33 -12.00 -19.36 12.58
N GLU A 34 -10.94 -18.60 12.77
CA GLU A 34 -10.96 -17.38 13.60
C GLU A 34 -10.41 -16.19 12.80
N LEU A 35 -11.20 -15.13 12.70
CA LEU A 35 -10.75 -13.82 12.24
C LEU A 35 -10.78 -12.86 13.43
N TRP A 36 -9.60 -12.44 13.88
CA TRP A 36 -9.43 -11.44 14.93
C TRP A 36 -9.25 -10.06 14.30
N LEU A 37 -10.17 -9.16 14.59
CA LEU A 37 -10.09 -7.75 14.19
C LEU A 37 -9.58 -6.95 15.40
N VAL A 38 -8.42 -6.33 15.20
CA VAL A 38 -7.70 -5.60 16.26
C VAL A 38 -7.61 -4.14 15.91
N ASP A 39 -7.92 -3.26 16.85
CA ASP A 39 -7.69 -1.83 16.70
C ASP A 39 -7.21 -1.21 18.03
N ILE A 40 -6.80 0.05 17.99
CA ILE A 40 -6.45 0.80 19.19
C ILE A 40 -7.71 1.30 19.92
N PRO A 41 -7.65 1.63 21.23
CA PRO A 41 -8.82 2.11 21.98
C PRO A 41 -9.54 3.29 21.31
N LYS A 42 -8.81 4.18 20.64
CA LYS A 42 -9.37 5.31 19.88
C LYS A 42 -10.18 4.87 18.65
N GLY A 43 -9.90 3.68 18.11
CA GLY A 43 -10.61 3.08 16.97
C GLY A 43 -11.76 2.15 17.38
N LYS A 44 -12.01 1.95 18.67
CA LYS A 44 -12.94 0.95 19.20
C LYS A 44 -14.35 1.05 18.63
N GLU A 45 -14.92 2.24 18.53
CA GLU A 45 -16.26 2.44 17.94
C GLU A 45 -16.33 1.93 16.50
N LYS A 46 -15.33 2.28 15.66
CA LYS A 46 -15.26 1.79 14.28
C LYS A 46 -15.08 0.28 14.22
N LEU A 47 -14.26 -0.27 15.10
CA LEU A 47 -14.04 -1.72 15.22
C LEU A 47 -15.35 -2.45 15.55
N GLU A 48 -16.15 -1.95 16.46
CA GLU A 48 -17.44 -2.53 16.84
C GLU A 48 -18.45 -2.51 15.68
N ILE A 49 -18.55 -1.38 14.97
CA ILE A 49 -19.43 -1.23 13.80
C ILE A 49 -19.04 -2.22 12.70
N VAL A 50 -17.77 -2.25 12.33
CA VAL A 50 -17.26 -3.14 11.29
C VAL A 50 -17.36 -4.61 11.71
N GLY A 51 -17.07 -4.93 12.96
CA GLY A 51 -17.18 -6.28 13.51
C GLY A 51 -18.62 -6.80 13.50
N ALA A 52 -19.59 -5.93 13.80
CA ALA A 52 -21.00 -6.28 13.72
C ALA A 52 -21.43 -6.60 12.27
N LEU A 53 -20.98 -5.80 11.28
CA LEU A 53 -21.22 -6.10 9.89
C LEU A 53 -20.53 -7.42 9.46
N ALA A 54 -19.28 -7.62 9.86
CA ALA A 54 -18.53 -8.85 9.57
C ALA A 54 -19.27 -10.11 10.06
N ARG A 55 -19.81 -10.08 11.27
CA ARG A 55 -20.62 -11.20 11.81
C ARG A 55 -21.88 -11.46 10.98
N ARG A 56 -22.62 -10.41 10.60
CA ARG A 56 -23.80 -10.55 9.73
C ARG A 56 -23.45 -11.13 8.35
N MET A 57 -22.30 -10.75 7.79
CA MET A 57 -21.83 -11.28 6.50
C MET A 57 -21.50 -12.78 6.61
N VAL A 58 -20.80 -13.19 7.69
CA VAL A 58 -20.43 -14.59 7.95
C VAL A 58 -21.66 -15.45 8.21
N GLU A 59 -22.61 -14.96 9.02
CA GLU A 59 -23.90 -15.63 9.29
C GLU A 59 -24.70 -15.85 8.00
N LYS A 60 -24.84 -14.81 7.16
CA LYS A 60 -25.51 -14.91 5.86
C LYS A 60 -24.87 -15.94 4.93
N ALA A 61 -23.54 -16.01 4.94
CA ALA A 61 -22.78 -16.94 4.10
C ALA A 61 -22.86 -18.39 4.62
N GLY A 62 -23.24 -18.59 5.89
CA GLY A 62 -23.32 -19.92 6.51
C GLY A 62 -21.96 -20.59 6.71
N VAL A 63 -20.85 -19.81 6.75
CA VAL A 63 -19.51 -20.37 6.97
C VAL A 63 -19.17 -20.33 8.48
N PRO A 64 -18.53 -21.38 9.03
CA PRO A 64 -18.23 -21.48 10.46
C PRO A 64 -16.95 -20.71 10.83
N MET A 65 -16.90 -19.42 10.49
CA MET A 65 -15.81 -18.50 10.82
C MET A 65 -16.23 -17.63 12.01
N GLU A 66 -15.44 -17.63 13.08
CA GLU A 66 -15.67 -16.81 14.25
C GLU A 66 -15.01 -15.43 14.12
N ILE A 67 -15.76 -14.35 14.41
CA ILE A 67 -15.27 -12.97 14.39
C ILE A 67 -15.02 -12.48 15.81
N HIS A 68 -13.77 -12.25 16.14
CA HIS A 68 -13.31 -11.72 17.43
C HIS A 68 -12.90 -10.25 17.31
N LEU A 69 -13.22 -9.43 18.32
CA LEU A 69 -12.86 -8.02 18.40
C LEU A 69 -12.08 -7.76 19.67
N THR A 70 -10.93 -7.09 19.54
CA THR A 70 -10.15 -6.71 20.72
C THR A 70 -9.32 -5.44 20.45
N CYS A 71 -9.02 -4.71 21.54
CA CYS A 71 -8.01 -3.65 21.53
C CYS A 71 -6.66 -4.13 22.10
N ASP A 72 -6.56 -5.39 22.50
CA ASP A 72 -5.31 -6.03 22.93
C ASP A 72 -4.73 -6.88 21.78
N ARG A 73 -3.78 -6.30 21.07
CA ARG A 73 -3.06 -6.94 19.97
C ARG A 73 -2.34 -8.22 20.41
N ARG A 74 -1.80 -8.23 21.64
CA ARG A 74 -1.04 -9.37 22.15
C ARG A 74 -1.94 -10.58 22.45
N GLU A 75 -3.18 -10.34 22.88
CA GLU A 75 -4.20 -11.39 23.00
C GLU A 75 -4.50 -12.03 21.65
N ALA A 76 -4.75 -11.21 20.63
CA ALA A 76 -5.10 -11.68 19.29
C ALA A 76 -3.98 -12.47 18.62
N LEU A 77 -2.72 -12.04 18.77
CA LEU A 77 -1.58 -12.61 18.09
C LEU A 77 -1.21 -14.03 18.55
N LYS A 78 -1.63 -14.48 19.73
CA LYS A 78 -1.30 -15.83 20.20
C LYS A 78 -1.74 -16.88 19.19
N ASP A 79 -0.78 -17.70 18.75
CA ASP A 79 -1.00 -18.79 17.79
C ASP A 79 -1.63 -18.39 16.44
N ALA A 80 -1.43 -17.14 16.00
CA ALA A 80 -1.87 -16.72 14.68
C ALA A 80 -1.07 -17.43 13.57
N ASP A 81 -1.75 -17.77 12.47
CA ASP A 81 -1.13 -18.32 11.25
C ASP A 81 -0.76 -17.18 10.27
N PHE A 82 -1.61 -16.16 10.17
CA PHE A 82 -1.40 -14.97 9.35
C PHE A 82 -1.76 -13.69 10.12
N VAL A 83 -0.96 -12.67 9.93
CA VAL A 83 -1.20 -11.33 10.47
C VAL A 83 -1.27 -10.35 9.30
N THR A 84 -2.39 -9.66 9.13
CA THR A 84 -2.55 -8.61 8.14
C THR A 84 -2.51 -7.24 8.81
N THR A 85 -1.90 -6.24 8.18
CA THR A 85 -1.86 -4.87 8.71
C THR A 85 -2.44 -3.89 7.71
N GLN A 86 -3.40 -3.07 8.18
CA GLN A 86 -4.05 -2.01 7.39
C GLN A 86 -4.23 -0.74 8.24
N ILE A 87 -3.17 -0.36 8.96
CA ILE A 87 -3.19 0.76 9.89
C ILE A 87 -2.95 2.11 9.21
N ARG A 88 -3.47 3.16 9.85
CA ARG A 88 -3.22 4.55 9.50
C ARG A 88 -2.93 5.35 10.75
N VAL A 89 -1.66 5.51 11.09
CA VAL A 89 -1.23 6.30 12.26
C VAL A 89 -1.59 7.77 12.05
N GLY A 90 -2.35 8.34 12.99
CA GLY A 90 -2.87 9.70 12.91
C GLY A 90 -4.17 9.86 12.11
N PHE A 91 -4.75 8.73 11.62
CA PHE A 91 -6.02 8.71 10.88
C PHE A 91 -6.03 9.59 9.64
N LEU A 92 -7.20 9.99 9.16
CA LEU A 92 -7.35 10.88 8.00
C LEU A 92 -6.97 12.33 8.30
N ALA A 93 -6.97 12.74 9.58
CA ALA A 93 -6.50 14.06 9.97
C ALA A 93 -4.99 14.25 9.70
N ALA A 94 -4.17 13.24 9.96
CA ALA A 94 -2.77 13.27 9.59
C ALA A 94 -2.57 13.25 8.06
N ARG A 95 -3.36 12.46 7.33
CA ARG A 95 -3.34 12.44 5.86
C ARG A 95 -3.65 13.82 5.28
N ALA A 96 -4.63 14.55 5.81
CA ALA A 96 -4.94 15.90 5.34
C ALA A 96 -3.72 16.83 5.45
N LYS A 97 -2.93 16.71 6.53
CA LYS A 97 -1.68 17.47 6.70
C LYS A 97 -0.60 17.02 5.69
N ASP A 98 -0.47 15.69 5.48
CA ASP A 98 0.48 15.14 4.50
C ASP A 98 0.22 15.65 3.08
N GLU A 99 -1.05 15.86 2.72
CA GLU A 99 -1.43 16.41 1.41
C GLU A 99 -1.32 17.93 1.35
N ARG A 100 -1.76 18.64 2.40
CA ARG A 100 -1.87 20.10 2.39
C ARG A 100 -0.56 20.85 2.59
N ILE A 101 0.33 20.35 3.47
CA ILE A 101 1.58 21.08 3.78
C ILE A 101 2.48 21.19 2.55
N PRO A 102 2.78 20.12 1.79
CA PRO A 102 3.60 20.23 0.58
C PRO A 102 3.03 21.21 -0.46
N LEU A 103 1.70 21.25 -0.61
CA LEU A 103 1.04 22.16 -1.56
C LEU A 103 1.27 23.64 -1.27
N LYS A 104 1.50 24.04 -0.01
CA LYS A 104 1.89 25.40 0.35
C LYS A 104 3.23 25.80 -0.27
N TYR A 105 4.11 24.83 -0.50
CA TYR A 105 5.45 25.00 -1.06
C TYR A 105 5.51 24.72 -2.56
N GLY A 106 4.35 24.56 -3.21
CA GLY A 106 4.29 24.20 -4.64
C GLY A 106 4.82 22.81 -4.93
N VAL A 107 4.68 21.89 -4.00
CA VAL A 107 5.12 20.49 -4.10
C VAL A 107 3.93 19.56 -4.05
N ILE A 108 3.97 18.46 -4.79
CA ILE A 108 2.92 17.43 -4.81
C ILE A 108 2.56 16.99 -3.38
N GLY A 109 1.29 17.11 -3.04
CA GLY A 109 0.69 16.68 -1.78
C GLY A 109 0.01 15.32 -1.95
N GLN A 110 0.74 14.23 -1.72
CA GLN A 110 0.26 12.87 -1.90
C GLN A 110 0.61 12.01 -0.68
N GLU A 111 -0.32 11.13 -0.25
CA GLU A 111 -0.18 10.39 1.02
C GLU A 111 0.87 9.27 1.02
N THR A 112 1.36 8.84 -0.16
CA THR A 112 2.29 7.69 -0.27
C THR A 112 3.56 8.01 -1.05
N ASN A 113 3.59 9.11 -1.79
CA ASN A 113 4.74 9.58 -2.56
C ASN A 113 5.21 10.95 -2.03
N GLY A 114 6.47 11.29 -2.28
CA GLY A 114 7.01 12.59 -1.90
C GLY A 114 7.01 12.86 -0.39
N PRO A 115 6.89 14.15 0.01
CA PRO A 115 6.92 14.55 1.43
C PRO A 115 5.83 13.90 2.27
N GLY A 116 4.60 13.79 1.74
CA GLY A 116 3.50 13.14 2.46
C GLY A 116 3.76 11.66 2.69
N GLY A 117 4.31 10.95 1.69
CA GLY A 117 4.72 9.55 1.82
C GLY A 117 5.82 9.37 2.87
N LEU A 118 6.81 10.25 2.90
CA LEU A 118 7.84 10.27 3.94
C LEU A 118 7.22 10.35 5.34
N PHE A 119 6.36 11.34 5.60
CA PHE A 119 5.79 11.54 6.92
C PHE A 119 4.83 10.45 7.34
N LYS A 120 4.08 9.88 6.40
CA LYS A 120 3.27 8.70 6.67
C LYS A 120 4.14 7.52 7.09
N ALA A 121 5.27 7.31 6.43
CA ALA A 121 6.23 6.27 6.80
C ALA A 121 6.89 6.53 8.16
N LEU A 122 7.35 7.76 8.43
CA LEU A 122 7.95 8.12 9.72
C LEU A 122 7.01 7.83 10.91
N ARG A 123 5.69 7.98 10.73
CA ARG A 123 4.70 7.65 11.77
C ARG A 123 4.39 6.16 11.86
N THR A 124 4.40 5.46 10.73
CA THR A 124 3.87 4.09 10.63
C THR A 124 4.94 3.04 10.92
N ILE A 125 6.18 3.25 10.47
CA ILE A 125 7.27 2.27 10.63
C ILE A 125 7.52 1.89 12.09
N PRO A 126 7.63 2.82 13.06
CA PRO A 126 7.84 2.44 14.46
C PRO A 126 6.73 1.52 15.00
N VAL A 127 5.47 1.79 14.62
CA VAL A 127 4.32 0.98 15.04
C VAL A 127 4.37 -0.42 14.41
N ILE A 128 4.69 -0.52 13.12
CA ILE A 128 4.81 -1.82 12.43
C ILE A 128 5.96 -2.64 13.02
N LEU A 129 7.10 -2.02 13.32
CA LEU A 129 8.23 -2.72 13.95
C LEU A 129 7.89 -3.21 15.37
N ASP A 130 7.06 -2.47 16.09
CA ASP A 130 6.53 -2.92 17.38
C ASP A 130 5.59 -4.12 17.23
N ILE A 131 4.73 -4.11 16.21
CA ILE A 131 3.90 -5.28 15.85
C ILE A 131 4.79 -6.48 15.49
N CYS A 132 5.88 -6.30 14.74
CA CYS A 132 6.81 -7.37 14.39
C CYS A 132 7.48 -8.00 15.63
N ARG A 133 7.80 -7.21 16.66
CA ARG A 133 8.31 -7.75 17.93
C ARG A 133 7.29 -8.63 18.66
N ASP A 134 6.02 -8.23 18.64
CA ASP A 134 4.95 -9.06 19.23
C ASP A 134 4.72 -10.34 18.41
N ILE A 135 4.78 -10.28 17.08
CA ILE A 135 4.69 -11.47 16.21
C ILE A 135 5.81 -12.46 16.53
N GLU A 136 7.07 -11.97 16.63
CA GLU A 136 8.20 -12.83 16.98
C GLU A 136 8.00 -13.57 18.31
N GLN A 137 7.40 -12.92 19.30
CA GLN A 137 7.19 -13.49 20.63
C GLN A 137 5.99 -14.43 20.69
N LEU A 138 4.89 -14.14 19.99
CA LEU A 138 3.59 -14.76 20.21
C LEU A 138 3.17 -15.72 19.08
N CYS A 139 3.67 -15.51 17.87
CA CYS A 139 3.38 -16.34 16.68
C CYS A 139 4.55 -16.30 15.67
N PRO A 140 5.75 -16.76 16.03
CA PRO A 140 6.97 -16.60 15.21
C PRO A 140 6.89 -17.30 13.83
N ASN A 141 5.94 -18.22 13.66
CA ASN A 141 5.70 -18.91 12.41
C ASN A 141 4.67 -18.23 11.50
N ALA A 142 3.97 -17.20 11.98
CA ALA A 142 2.98 -16.47 11.21
C ALA A 142 3.62 -15.69 10.06
N TRP A 143 2.86 -15.54 8.96
CA TRP A 143 3.17 -14.61 7.90
C TRP A 143 2.61 -13.24 8.22
N LEU A 144 3.45 -12.19 8.16
CA LEU A 144 3.00 -10.80 8.12
C LEU A 144 2.71 -10.41 6.66
N ILE A 145 1.46 -10.04 6.39
CA ILE A 145 1.02 -9.48 5.12
C ILE A 145 0.72 -7.99 5.34
N ASN A 146 1.64 -7.14 4.89
CA ASN A 146 1.53 -5.70 5.12
C ASN A 146 0.78 -4.99 3.99
N PHE A 147 -0.39 -4.42 4.29
CA PHE A 147 -1.12 -3.49 3.43
C PHE A 147 -0.99 -2.02 3.86
N SER A 148 -0.38 -1.77 5.01
CA SER A 148 -0.20 -0.40 5.49
C SER A 148 0.71 0.37 4.54
N ASN A 149 0.25 1.54 4.11
CA ASN A 149 0.98 2.39 3.17
C ASN A 149 1.90 3.40 3.88
N PRO A 150 2.99 3.80 3.23
CA PRO A 150 3.54 3.37 1.93
C PRO A 150 4.07 1.93 1.97
N ALA A 151 3.40 1.00 1.26
CA ALA A 151 3.64 -0.43 1.45
C ALA A 151 5.10 -0.85 1.15
N GLY A 152 5.71 -0.31 0.09
CA GLY A 152 7.10 -0.60 -0.26
C GLY A 152 8.08 -0.12 0.81
N LEU A 153 7.94 1.13 1.26
CA LEU A 153 8.83 1.73 2.26
C LEU A 153 8.67 1.05 3.64
N ILE A 154 7.44 0.68 4.02
CA ILE A 154 7.20 -0.09 5.25
C ILE A 154 7.80 -1.48 5.12
N THR A 155 7.64 -2.14 3.99
CA THR A 155 8.26 -3.46 3.75
C THR A 155 9.79 -3.37 3.77
N GLU A 156 10.39 -2.32 3.21
CA GLU A 156 11.83 -2.03 3.32
C GLU A 156 12.28 -2.01 4.78
N ALA A 157 11.54 -1.29 5.63
CA ALA A 157 11.84 -1.19 7.05
C ALA A 157 11.68 -2.54 7.78
N VAL A 158 10.61 -3.27 7.51
CA VAL A 158 10.37 -4.60 8.09
C VAL A 158 11.50 -5.57 7.72
N LEU A 159 11.87 -5.64 6.45
CA LEU A 159 12.91 -6.57 5.98
C LEU A 159 14.31 -6.26 6.55
N ARG A 160 14.58 -5.00 6.89
CA ARG A 160 15.92 -4.57 7.37
C ARG A 160 16.02 -4.48 8.88
N TYR A 161 14.96 -4.08 9.57
CA TYR A 161 15.00 -3.69 10.98
C TYR A 161 14.11 -4.54 11.90
N SER A 162 13.34 -5.49 11.36
CA SER A 162 12.53 -6.37 12.20
C SER A 162 13.18 -7.74 12.41
N PRO A 163 12.82 -8.44 13.49
CA PRO A 163 13.33 -9.79 13.77
C PRO A 163 12.65 -10.88 12.92
N ILE A 164 11.45 -10.62 12.40
CA ILE A 164 10.65 -11.62 11.69
C ILE A 164 11.20 -11.88 10.28
N ARG A 165 11.04 -13.15 9.82
CA ARG A 165 11.51 -13.57 8.49
C ARG A 165 10.39 -13.72 7.47
N LYS A 166 9.18 -13.99 7.95
CA LYS A 166 8.00 -14.23 7.11
C LYS A 166 7.20 -12.94 6.98
N ALA A 167 7.60 -12.09 6.05
CA ALA A 167 6.94 -10.81 5.80
C ALA A 167 6.84 -10.54 4.29
N VAL A 168 5.68 -10.06 3.86
CA VAL A 168 5.38 -9.66 2.49
C VAL A 168 4.62 -8.34 2.52
N GLY A 169 5.02 -7.39 1.68
CA GLY A 169 4.22 -6.19 1.42
C GLY A 169 3.30 -6.42 0.22
N LEU A 170 2.13 -5.82 0.24
CA LEU A 170 1.12 -6.03 -0.78
C LEU A 170 0.47 -4.72 -1.22
N CYS A 171 0.21 -4.64 -2.52
CA CYS A 171 -0.53 -3.56 -3.16
C CYS A 171 -1.52 -4.14 -4.19
N ASN A 172 -2.67 -3.52 -4.32
CA ASN A 172 -3.66 -3.89 -5.34
C ASN A 172 -3.34 -3.31 -6.72
N LEU A 173 -2.33 -2.46 -6.84
CA LEU A 173 -2.00 -1.75 -8.09
C LEU A 173 -1.67 -2.68 -9.25
N PRO A 174 -0.79 -3.69 -9.13
CA PRO A 174 -0.50 -4.61 -10.24
C PRO A 174 -1.74 -5.38 -10.73
N ILE A 175 -2.63 -5.78 -9.80
CA ILE A 175 -3.91 -6.41 -10.18
C ILE A 175 -4.77 -5.43 -10.98
N GLY A 176 -4.89 -4.19 -10.52
CA GLY A 176 -5.62 -3.13 -11.22
C GLY A 176 -5.07 -2.87 -12.62
N MET A 177 -3.75 -2.83 -12.77
CA MET A 177 -3.10 -2.69 -14.08
C MET A 177 -3.42 -3.86 -15.01
N ARG A 178 -3.36 -5.10 -14.53
CA ARG A 178 -3.74 -6.29 -15.31
C ARG A 178 -5.20 -6.24 -15.74
N MET A 179 -6.11 -5.87 -14.83
CA MET A 179 -7.54 -5.72 -15.13
C MET A 179 -7.79 -4.63 -16.18
N ASN A 180 -7.05 -3.53 -16.12
CA ASN A 180 -7.16 -2.46 -17.11
C ASN A 180 -6.68 -2.92 -18.50
N VAL A 181 -5.56 -3.64 -18.58
CA VAL A 181 -5.08 -4.23 -19.83
C VAL A 181 -6.10 -5.21 -20.42
N ALA A 182 -6.70 -6.06 -19.57
CA ALA A 182 -7.74 -7.00 -20.01
C ALA A 182 -8.96 -6.26 -20.59
N ARG A 183 -9.38 -5.17 -19.95
CA ARG A 183 -10.47 -4.32 -20.43
C ARG A 183 -10.13 -3.68 -21.78
N LEU A 184 -8.91 -3.14 -21.95
CA LEU A 184 -8.45 -2.55 -23.20
C LEU A 184 -8.44 -3.54 -24.37
N LEU A 185 -8.08 -4.79 -24.07
CA LEU A 185 -8.04 -5.86 -25.08
C LEU A 185 -9.38 -6.60 -25.23
N GLU A 186 -10.39 -6.23 -24.44
CA GLU A 186 -11.73 -6.85 -24.39
C GLU A 186 -11.66 -8.38 -24.11
N VAL A 187 -10.80 -8.78 -23.17
CA VAL A 187 -10.59 -10.19 -22.81
C VAL A 187 -10.73 -10.42 -21.31
N ASN A 188 -10.85 -11.70 -20.89
CA ASN A 188 -10.77 -12.06 -19.48
C ASN A 188 -9.33 -11.82 -18.95
N ALA A 189 -9.22 -11.24 -17.74
CA ALA A 189 -7.95 -10.94 -17.10
C ALA A 189 -7.08 -12.19 -16.81
N ASP A 190 -7.69 -13.36 -16.68
CA ASP A 190 -6.96 -14.62 -16.47
C ASP A 190 -6.09 -15.03 -17.68
N ARG A 191 -6.37 -14.46 -18.86
CA ARG A 191 -5.60 -14.64 -20.09
C ARG A 191 -4.40 -13.69 -20.21
N ILE A 192 -4.33 -12.68 -19.31
CA ILE A 192 -3.28 -11.66 -19.31
C ILE A 192 -2.21 -12.02 -18.29
N HIS A 193 -0.97 -12.05 -18.74
CA HIS A 193 0.21 -12.05 -17.90
C HIS A 193 1.02 -10.78 -18.15
N ILE A 194 1.54 -10.16 -17.10
CA ILE A 194 2.41 -8.97 -17.18
C ILE A 194 3.65 -9.25 -16.33
N ASP A 195 4.82 -9.03 -16.92
CA ASP A 195 6.10 -9.07 -16.21
C ASP A 195 6.27 -7.77 -15.44
N PHE A 196 5.91 -7.78 -14.15
CA PHE A 196 6.05 -6.62 -13.28
C PHE A 196 7.41 -6.60 -12.57
N ALA A 197 8.08 -5.45 -12.61
CA ALA A 197 9.27 -5.20 -11.81
C ALA A 197 9.43 -3.70 -11.49
N GLY A 198 9.98 -3.42 -10.30
CA GLY A 198 10.23 -2.08 -9.80
C GLY A 198 10.06 -2.00 -8.28
N LEU A 199 9.46 -0.89 -7.82
CA LEU A 199 9.15 -0.64 -6.42
C LEU A 199 7.66 -0.38 -6.27
N ASN A 200 7.14 -0.48 -5.06
CA ASN A 200 5.73 -0.12 -4.81
C ASN A 200 5.45 1.31 -5.25
N HIS A 201 4.40 1.53 -6.03
CA HIS A 201 4.04 2.80 -6.68
C HIS A 201 5.11 3.33 -7.68
N MET A 202 6.09 2.50 -8.01
CA MET A 202 7.14 2.74 -9.01
C MET A 202 7.43 1.43 -9.77
N VAL A 203 6.39 0.63 -10.02
CA VAL A 203 6.43 -0.64 -10.72
C VAL A 203 6.07 -0.45 -12.19
N PHE A 204 6.77 -1.16 -13.07
CA PHE A 204 6.51 -1.16 -14.51
C PHE A 204 6.06 -2.54 -14.97
N GLY A 205 5.16 -2.59 -15.96
CA GLY A 205 4.91 -3.79 -16.74
C GLY A 205 5.91 -3.84 -17.90
N LEU A 206 6.92 -4.70 -17.80
CA LEU A 206 8.01 -4.80 -18.77
C LEU A 206 7.53 -5.42 -20.08
N ASN A 207 6.78 -6.52 -19.97
CA ASN A 207 6.17 -7.20 -21.11
C ASN A 207 4.74 -7.61 -20.75
N ILE A 208 3.87 -7.61 -21.75
CA ILE A 208 2.46 -7.96 -21.62
C ILE A 208 2.16 -9.12 -22.57
N TYR A 209 1.53 -10.17 -22.03
CA TYR A 209 1.18 -11.36 -22.80
C TYR A 209 -0.32 -11.64 -22.74
N LEU A 210 -0.88 -11.99 -23.88
CA LEU A 210 -2.22 -12.56 -24.03
C LEU A 210 -2.07 -14.01 -24.51
N ASP A 211 -2.51 -14.97 -23.71
CA ASP A 211 -2.38 -16.40 -23.98
C ASP A 211 -0.93 -16.82 -24.37
N GLY A 212 0.06 -16.22 -23.69
CA GLY A 212 1.47 -16.48 -23.92
C GLY A 212 2.08 -15.78 -25.13
N LYS A 213 1.32 -14.99 -25.90
CA LYS A 213 1.82 -14.16 -27.01
C LYS A 213 2.02 -12.74 -26.52
N GLU A 214 3.18 -12.17 -26.82
CA GLU A 214 3.47 -10.79 -26.47
C GLU A 214 2.57 -9.81 -27.23
N VAL A 215 2.00 -8.84 -26.49
CA VAL A 215 1.08 -7.82 -26.99
C VAL A 215 1.40 -6.42 -26.45
N THR A 216 2.61 -6.21 -25.96
CA THR A 216 3.03 -4.97 -25.29
C THR A 216 2.79 -3.75 -26.20
N ASP A 217 3.29 -3.75 -27.43
CA ASP A 217 3.13 -2.63 -28.36
C ASP A 217 1.66 -2.33 -28.64
N ARG A 218 0.83 -3.37 -28.82
CA ARG A 218 -0.61 -3.20 -29.05
C ARG A 218 -1.29 -2.50 -27.87
N VAL A 219 -0.93 -2.88 -26.62
CA VAL A 219 -1.49 -2.25 -25.42
C VAL A 219 -1.03 -0.80 -25.30
N LEU A 220 0.26 -0.52 -25.57
CA LEU A 220 0.80 0.83 -25.54
C LEU A 220 0.17 1.73 -26.62
N ASP A 221 -0.11 1.20 -27.81
CA ASP A 221 -0.83 1.92 -28.86
C ASP A 221 -2.26 2.30 -28.42
N LEU A 222 -2.99 1.38 -27.77
CA LEU A 222 -4.34 1.65 -27.21
C LEU A 222 -4.28 2.72 -26.10
N ILE A 223 -3.28 2.68 -25.24
CA ILE A 223 -3.06 3.71 -24.22
C ILE A 223 -2.75 5.06 -24.86
N ALA A 224 -1.89 5.07 -25.87
CA ALA A 224 -1.50 6.29 -26.60
C ALA A 224 -2.65 6.92 -27.37
N SER A 225 -3.58 6.12 -27.91
CA SER A 225 -4.81 6.63 -28.58
C SER A 225 -5.83 7.27 -27.63
N GLY A 226 -5.63 7.13 -26.30
CA GLY A 226 -6.57 7.66 -25.29
C GLY A 226 -7.76 6.76 -25.00
N GLU A 227 -7.73 5.51 -25.47
CA GLU A 227 -8.79 4.52 -25.17
C GLU A 227 -8.75 4.00 -23.72
N ALA A 228 -7.64 4.26 -23.04
CA ALA A 228 -7.41 3.83 -21.66
C ALA A 228 -7.80 4.90 -20.65
N GLY A 229 -8.98 4.81 -20.07
CA GLY A 229 -9.24 5.44 -18.77
C GLY A 229 -8.56 4.64 -17.66
N ASP A 230 -7.86 5.32 -16.77
CA ASP A 230 -7.24 4.68 -15.62
C ASP A 230 -8.25 4.46 -14.50
N THR A 231 -8.26 3.29 -13.90
CA THR A 231 -9.26 2.92 -12.90
C THR A 231 -8.88 3.30 -11.47
N VAL A 232 -7.72 3.94 -11.25
CA VAL A 232 -7.24 4.31 -9.91
C VAL A 232 -7.87 5.63 -9.46
N LYS A 233 -8.95 5.56 -8.71
CA LYS A 233 -9.74 6.71 -8.25
C LYS A 233 -9.01 7.75 -7.39
N ASN A 234 -7.83 7.42 -6.91
CA ASN A 234 -7.02 8.31 -6.05
C ASN A 234 -6.02 9.17 -6.83
N ILE A 235 -5.89 8.96 -8.14
CA ILE A 235 -4.91 9.63 -9.00
C ILE A 235 -5.67 10.25 -10.17
N PRO A 236 -5.50 11.54 -10.47
CA PRO A 236 -6.05 12.16 -11.67
C PRO A 236 -5.60 11.40 -12.92
N ASP A 237 -6.56 11.09 -13.79
CA ASP A 237 -6.31 10.34 -15.02
C ASP A 237 -6.04 11.30 -16.18
N PHE A 238 -4.81 11.82 -16.24
CA PHE A 238 -4.34 12.59 -17.39
C PHE A 238 -3.88 11.65 -18.49
N GLN A 239 -4.30 11.93 -19.72
CA GLN A 239 -3.83 11.20 -20.88
C GLN A 239 -2.29 11.34 -21.00
N TRP A 240 -1.63 10.23 -21.31
CA TRP A 240 -0.21 10.23 -21.62
C TRP A 240 0.05 10.87 -22.99
N GLU A 241 1.15 11.58 -23.11
CA GLU A 241 1.63 12.00 -24.42
C GLU A 241 1.93 10.75 -25.28
N GLN A 242 1.36 10.73 -26.49
CA GLN A 242 1.40 9.57 -27.37
C GLN A 242 2.84 9.12 -27.70
N ASP A 243 3.69 10.06 -28.09
CA ASP A 243 5.08 9.75 -28.45
C ASP A 243 5.90 9.32 -27.23
N PHE A 244 5.57 9.87 -26.03
CA PHE A 244 6.24 9.46 -24.79
C PHE A 244 5.96 8.01 -24.44
N ILE A 245 4.69 7.57 -24.48
CA ILE A 245 4.32 6.19 -24.15
C ILE A 245 4.95 5.20 -25.13
N LYS A 246 4.95 5.53 -26.43
CA LYS A 246 5.61 4.70 -27.46
C LYS A 246 7.11 4.63 -27.27
N ALA A 247 7.76 5.76 -26.97
CA ALA A 247 9.19 5.80 -26.70
C ALA A 247 9.59 5.09 -25.40
N LEU A 248 8.75 5.12 -24.38
CA LEU A 248 8.98 4.41 -23.13
C LEU A 248 9.01 2.88 -23.34
N GLY A 249 8.15 2.35 -24.20
CA GLY A 249 8.11 0.95 -24.63
C GLY A 249 7.72 -0.06 -23.55
N ILE A 250 7.32 0.40 -22.35
CA ILE A 250 6.87 -0.42 -21.22
C ILE A 250 5.66 0.24 -20.58
N LEU A 251 4.85 -0.55 -19.87
CA LEU A 251 3.63 -0.08 -19.23
C LEU A 251 3.95 0.67 -17.92
N PRO A 252 3.75 2.00 -17.83
CA PRO A 252 3.90 2.74 -16.59
C PRO A 252 2.71 2.48 -15.65
N CYS A 253 2.95 2.48 -14.35
CA CYS A 253 1.84 2.48 -13.40
C CYS A 253 1.24 3.90 -13.26
N PRO A 254 -0.01 4.03 -12.77
CA PRO A 254 -0.69 5.32 -12.60
C PRO A 254 0.10 6.36 -11.79
N TYR A 255 0.86 5.92 -10.78
CA TYR A 255 1.67 6.82 -9.94
C TYR A 255 2.84 7.49 -10.69
N HIS A 256 3.27 6.95 -11.86
CA HIS A 256 4.31 7.57 -12.66
C HIS A 256 3.92 8.96 -13.18
N ARG A 257 2.62 9.30 -13.20
CA ARG A 257 2.15 10.66 -13.53
C ARG A 257 2.72 11.72 -12.59
N TYR A 258 2.94 11.40 -11.33
CA TYR A 258 3.58 12.33 -10.38
C TYR A 258 5.00 12.72 -10.80
N TYR A 259 5.68 11.86 -11.57
CA TYR A 259 7.07 12.05 -12.00
C TYR A 259 7.19 12.53 -13.44
N TYR A 260 6.33 12.09 -14.35
CA TYR A 260 6.38 12.43 -15.77
C TYR A 260 5.38 13.53 -16.17
N GLN A 261 4.34 13.75 -15.38
CA GLN A 261 3.32 14.78 -15.58
C GLN A 261 3.20 15.67 -14.32
N THR A 262 4.32 15.93 -13.65
CA THR A 262 4.39 16.61 -12.33
C THR A 262 3.65 17.96 -12.34
N LYS A 263 3.80 18.75 -13.41
CA LYS A 263 3.14 20.05 -13.51
C LYS A 263 1.62 19.93 -13.56
N GLN A 264 1.09 19.05 -14.41
CA GLN A 264 -0.35 18.82 -14.55
C GLN A 264 -0.96 18.32 -13.24
N MET A 265 -0.27 17.35 -12.60
CA MET A 265 -0.69 16.78 -11.32
C MET A 265 -0.70 17.85 -10.21
N LEU A 266 0.33 18.69 -10.14
CA LEU A 266 0.42 19.76 -9.16
C LEU A 266 -0.66 20.85 -9.40
N ASP A 267 -0.84 21.27 -10.64
CA ASP A 267 -1.83 22.30 -11.00
C ASP A 267 -3.26 21.84 -10.60
N GLU A 268 -3.59 20.57 -10.79
CA GLU A 268 -4.89 20.02 -10.36
C GLU A 268 -5.02 19.97 -8.84
N GLN A 269 -4.00 19.49 -8.14
CA GLN A 269 -4.01 19.46 -6.68
C GLN A 269 -4.10 20.87 -6.07
N LEU A 270 -3.46 21.88 -6.69
CA LEU A 270 -3.55 23.27 -6.24
C LEU A 270 -4.95 23.87 -6.45
N LYS A 271 -5.69 23.45 -7.49
CA LYS A 271 -7.12 23.83 -7.66
C LYS A 271 -7.95 23.26 -6.52
N ASP A 272 -7.78 21.98 -6.21
CA ASP A 272 -8.50 21.33 -5.11
C ASP A 272 -8.12 21.93 -3.75
N TYR A 273 -6.85 22.20 -3.53
CA TYR A 273 -6.36 22.87 -2.32
C TYR A 273 -7.04 24.24 -2.09
N LYS A 274 -7.15 25.06 -3.15
CA LYS A 274 -7.83 26.37 -3.09
C LYS A 274 -9.32 26.25 -2.79
N ARG A 275 -9.95 25.15 -3.18
CA ARG A 275 -11.36 24.85 -2.88
C ARG A 275 -11.57 24.20 -1.51
N ASN A 276 -10.50 23.96 -0.73
CA ASN A 276 -10.50 23.20 0.50
C ASN A 276 -11.04 21.75 0.36
N VAL A 277 -10.81 21.11 -0.80
CA VAL A 277 -11.32 19.77 -1.14
C VAL A 277 -10.15 18.91 -1.63
N THR A 278 -9.15 18.66 -0.80
CA THR A 278 -8.10 17.68 -1.14
C THR A 278 -8.66 16.25 -1.06
N ARG A 279 -7.95 15.29 -1.61
CA ARG A 279 -8.39 13.89 -1.59
C ARG A 279 -8.66 13.37 -0.17
N ALA A 280 -7.94 13.88 0.83
CA ALA A 280 -8.14 13.51 2.23
C ALA A 280 -9.55 13.87 2.72
N GLU A 281 -10.03 15.09 2.41
CA GLU A 281 -11.37 15.54 2.79
C GLU A 281 -12.46 14.74 2.07
N VAL A 282 -12.28 14.45 0.79
CA VAL A 282 -13.19 13.57 0.04
C VAL A 282 -13.29 12.19 0.68
N VAL A 283 -12.16 11.61 1.06
CA VAL A 283 -12.14 10.29 1.72
C VAL A 283 -12.75 10.35 3.12
N GLN A 284 -12.58 11.44 3.86
CA GLN A 284 -13.23 11.63 5.17
C GLN A 284 -14.77 11.59 5.04
N GLN A 285 -15.31 12.27 4.04
CA GLN A 285 -16.75 12.28 3.79
C GLN A 285 -17.27 10.89 3.38
N LEU A 286 -16.58 10.24 2.44
CA LEU A 286 -16.93 8.88 2.01
C LEU A 286 -16.87 7.87 3.16
N GLU A 287 -15.86 7.98 4.03
CA GLU A 287 -15.73 7.10 5.19
C GLU A 287 -16.89 7.29 6.17
N LYS A 288 -17.30 8.54 6.42
CA LYS A 288 -18.46 8.84 7.27
C LYS A 288 -19.74 8.17 6.71
N GLU A 289 -20.00 8.33 5.41
CA GLU A 289 -21.14 7.72 4.73
C GLU A 289 -21.10 6.19 4.80
N LEU A 290 -19.95 5.57 4.63
CA LEU A 290 -19.77 4.13 4.74
C LEU A 290 -20.07 3.63 6.15
N PHE A 291 -19.59 4.30 7.19
CA PHE A 291 -19.85 3.88 8.57
C PHE A 291 -21.33 4.03 8.95
N GLU A 292 -22.05 5.00 8.41
CA GLU A 292 -23.52 5.07 8.56
C GLU A 292 -24.21 3.87 7.92
N LEU A 293 -23.78 3.45 6.72
CA LEU A 293 -24.29 2.22 6.10
C LEU A 293 -23.97 0.97 6.92
N TYR A 294 -22.76 0.88 7.46
CA TYR A 294 -22.32 -0.30 8.25
C TYR A 294 -23.10 -0.47 9.56
N ARG A 295 -23.68 0.61 10.12
CA ARG A 295 -24.55 0.58 11.31
C ARG A 295 -25.90 -0.07 11.03
N ASP A 296 -26.34 -0.13 9.78
CA ASP A 296 -27.63 -0.73 9.44
C ASP A 296 -27.64 -2.22 9.83
N PRO A 297 -28.52 -2.66 10.75
CA PRO A 297 -28.57 -4.05 11.19
C PRO A 297 -29.02 -5.02 10.11
N HIS A 298 -29.63 -4.53 9.04
CA HIS A 298 -30.07 -5.35 7.90
C HIS A 298 -29.00 -5.51 6.83
N LEU A 299 -27.94 -4.68 6.83
CA LEU A 299 -26.83 -4.81 5.91
C LEU A 299 -25.98 -6.05 6.29
N ASN A 300 -25.90 -7.01 5.37
CA ASN A 300 -25.18 -8.29 5.55
C ASN A 300 -24.31 -8.67 4.35
N ILE A 301 -23.91 -7.64 3.57
CA ILE A 301 -23.00 -7.74 2.43
C ILE A 301 -22.02 -6.57 2.45
N LYS A 302 -20.92 -6.68 1.71
CA LYS A 302 -20.08 -5.54 1.38
C LYS A 302 -20.91 -4.56 0.53
N PRO A 303 -21.13 -3.31 0.97
CA PRO A 303 -21.91 -2.37 0.18
C PRO A 303 -21.10 -1.89 -1.04
N PRO A 304 -21.76 -1.73 -2.21
CA PRO A 304 -21.11 -1.29 -3.45
C PRO A 304 -20.50 0.12 -3.34
N GLN A 305 -20.98 0.94 -2.40
CA GLN A 305 -20.44 2.28 -2.12
C GLN A 305 -18.97 2.26 -1.68
N LEU A 306 -18.47 1.12 -1.15
CA LEU A 306 -17.07 0.98 -0.76
C LEU A 306 -16.12 1.16 -1.95
N GLU A 307 -16.54 0.82 -3.16
CA GLU A 307 -15.74 0.99 -4.38
C GLU A 307 -15.38 2.46 -4.67
N LYS A 308 -16.22 3.41 -4.21
CA LYS A 308 -15.95 4.86 -4.39
C LYS A 308 -14.73 5.34 -3.58
N ARG A 309 -14.39 4.62 -2.50
CA ARG A 309 -13.25 4.99 -1.66
C ARG A 309 -11.90 4.73 -2.34
N GLY A 310 -11.85 3.89 -3.33
CA GLY A 310 -10.65 3.36 -3.95
C GLY A 310 -10.21 2.06 -3.28
N GLY A 311 -9.18 1.39 -3.81
CA GLY A 311 -8.71 0.12 -3.29
C GLY A 311 -9.46 -1.10 -3.84
N ALA A 312 -10.01 -1.00 -5.05
CA ALA A 312 -10.54 -2.15 -5.78
C ALA A 312 -9.53 -3.32 -5.77
N TYR A 313 -10.03 -4.55 -5.68
CA TYR A 313 -9.22 -5.78 -5.62
C TYR A 313 -8.35 -5.94 -4.37
N TYR A 314 -8.61 -5.18 -3.31
CA TYR A 314 -7.85 -5.27 -2.06
C TYR A 314 -7.94 -6.67 -1.44
N SER A 315 -9.15 -7.22 -1.35
CA SER A 315 -9.38 -8.58 -0.83
C SER A 315 -8.80 -9.65 -1.75
N ASP A 316 -8.88 -9.44 -3.08
CA ASP A 316 -8.32 -10.39 -4.03
C ASP A 316 -6.80 -10.49 -3.86
N ALA A 317 -6.11 -9.38 -3.67
CA ALA A 317 -4.69 -9.39 -3.38
C ALA A 317 -4.36 -10.13 -2.08
N ALA A 318 -5.03 -9.79 -0.97
CA ALA A 318 -4.76 -10.37 0.34
C ALA A 318 -5.10 -11.84 0.43
N CYS A 319 -6.36 -12.16 0.11
CA CYS A 319 -6.87 -13.51 0.29
C CYS A 319 -6.27 -14.49 -0.71
N SER A 320 -5.95 -14.02 -1.93
CA SER A 320 -5.25 -14.85 -2.92
C SER A 320 -3.83 -15.21 -2.44
N LEU A 321 -3.09 -14.24 -1.89
CA LEU A 321 -1.75 -14.49 -1.38
C LEU A 321 -1.77 -15.47 -0.19
N ILE A 322 -2.67 -15.27 0.77
CA ILE A 322 -2.82 -16.15 1.93
C ILE A 322 -3.18 -17.57 1.48
N ASP A 323 -4.16 -17.67 0.58
CA ASP A 323 -4.62 -18.96 0.01
C ASP A 323 -3.50 -19.67 -0.76
N SER A 324 -2.68 -18.92 -1.51
CA SER A 324 -1.55 -19.49 -2.25
C SER A 324 -0.42 -19.98 -1.34
N ILE A 325 -0.11 -19.24 -0.26
CA ILE A 325 0.87 -19.69 0.74
C ILE A 325 0.35 -20.92 1.48
N TYR A 326 -0.91 -20.90 1.91
CA TYR A 326 -1.50 -21.99 2.67
C TYR A 326 -1.57 -23.29 1.88
N ASN A 327 -1.96 -23.22 0.59
CA ASN A 327 -2.17 -24.37 -0.27
C ASN A 327 -0.99 -24.72 -1.19
N ASP A 328 0.16 -24.02 -1.06
CA ASP A 328 1.35 -24.22 -1.92
C ASP A 328 1.03 -24.17 -3.43
N LYS A 329 0.22 -23.18 -3.85
CA LYS A 329 -0.33 -23.16 -5.23
C LYS A 329 0.72 -22.97 -6.32
N LYS A 330 1.82 -22.33 -6.02
CA LYS A 330 2.91 -22.00 -6.97
C LYS A 330 2.45 -21.11 -8.14
N ASP A 331 1.38 -20.35 -7.92
CA ASP A 331 0.94 -19.34 -8.85
C ASP A 331 1.86 -18.11 -8.81
N ILE A 332 1.75 -17.25 -9.82
CA ILE A 332 2.54 -16.03 -9.93
C ILE A 332 1.71 -14.86 -9.42
N GLN A 333 2.24 -14.16 -8.42
CA GLN A 333 1.64 -12.92 -7.91
C GLN A 333 2.71 -11.84 -7.77
N THR A 334 2.31 -10.58 -7.96
CA THR A 334 3.21 -9.42 -7.81
C THR A 334 3.13 -8.91 -6.37
N VAL A 335 4.23 -8.98 -5.66
CA VAL A 335 4.31 -8.66 -4.23
C VAL A 335 5.59 -7.91 -3.87
N ASN A 336 5.61 -7.25 -2.70
CA ASN A 336 6.79 -6.57 -2.18
C ASN A 336 7.59 -7.54 -1.32
N VAL A 337 8.78 -7.86 -1.77
CA VAL A 337 9.69 -8.84 -1.16
C VAL A 337 11.14 -8.36 -1.20
N ARG A 338 12.02 -9.07 -0.49
CA ARG A 338 13.46 -8.86 -0.60
C ARG A 338 13.94 -9.11 -2.03
N ASN A 339 14.73 -8.20 -2.57
CA ASN A 339 15.24 -8.27 -3.95
C ASN A 339 16.05 -9.55 -4.22
N ASN A 340 16.94 -9.93 -3.32
CA ASN A 340 17.81 -11.11 -3.48
C ASN A 340 18.51 -11.19 -4.86
N GLY A 341 18.74 -10.03 -5.51
CA GLY A 341 19.36 -9.94 -6.82
C GLY A 341 18.40 -10.10 -8.02
N ALA A 342 17.09 -10.16 -7.79
CA ALA A 342 16.10 -10.33 -8.87
C ALA A 342 16.06 -9.11 -9.82
N ILE A 343 16.29 -7.91 -9.31
CA ILE A 343 16.49 -6.68 -10.09
C ILE A 343 17.94 -6.24 -9.89
N SER A 344 18.73 -6.23 -10.97
CA SER A 344 20.12 -5.76 -10.95
C SER A 344 20.18 -4.25 -10.64
N GLY A 345 21.22 -3.82 -9.90
CA GLY A 345 21.41 -2.42 -9.53
C GLY A 345 20.56 -1.96 -8.33
N ILE A 346 19.69 -2.81 -7.78
CA ILE A 346 19.01 -2.60 -6.50
C ILE A 346 19.68 -3.48 -5.42
N PRO A 347 19.98 -2.97 -4.21
CA PRO A 347 20.59 -3.77 -3.16
C PRO A 347 19.80 -5.04 -2.86
N ALA A 348 20.50 -6.16 -2.65
CA ALA A 348 19.88 -7.47 -2.45
C ALA A 348 18.99 -7.54 -1.19
N ASP A 349 19.28 -6.73 -0.17
CA ASP A 349 18.53 -6.64 1.08
C ASP A 349 17.34 -5.68 1.04
N SER A 350 17.12 -4.99 -0.08
CA SER A 350 16.03 -4.01 -0.26
C SER A 350 14.72 -4.68 -0.68
N ALA A 351 13.60 -4.00 -0.38
CA ALA A 351 12.28 -4.37 -0.89
C ALA A 351 12.13 -3.99 -2.37
N VAL A 352 11.55 -4.87 -3.16
CA VAL A 352 11.14 -4.63 -4.56
C VAL A 352 9.72 -5.15 -4.76
N GLU A 353 8.97 -4.53 -5.68
CA GLU A 353 7.67 -5.04 -6.14
C GLU A 353 7.88 -5.77 -7.46
N ILE A 354 7.67 -7.08 -7.45
CA ILE A 354 8.06 -7.98 -8.55
C ILE A 354 7.18 -9.22 -8.59
N ASN A 355 7.06 -9.84 -9.74
CA ASN A 355 6.44 -11.15 -9.87
C ASN A 355 7.19 -12.20 -9.07
N CYS A 356 6.45 -12.96 -8.28
CA CYS A 356 6.97 -14.05 -7.45
C CYS A 356 6.17 -15.33 -7.68
N VAL A 357 6.84 -16.47 -7.66
CA VAL A 357 6.18 -17.77 -7.47
C VAL A 357 5.84 -17.91 -6.00
N ILE A 358 4.55 -18.06 -5.68
CA ILE A 358 4.08 -18.16 -4.30
C ILE A 358 4.09 -19.61 -3.85
N THR A 359 4.89 -19.90 -2.83
CA THR A 359 5.00 -21.25 -2.24
C THR A 359 4.57 -21.22 -0.77
N LYS A 360 4.38 -22.39 -0.15
CA LYS A 360 4.12 -22.49 1.30
C LYS A 360 5.22 -21.89 2.16
N ASP A 361 6.45 -21.82 1.62
CA ASP A 361 7.60 -21.21 2.28
C ASP A 361 7.72 -19.71 1.95
N GLY A 362 6.74 -19.17 1.25
CA GLY A 362 6.60 -17.76 0.87
C GLY A 362 6.93 -17.46 -0.59
N PRO A 363 6.88 -16.18 -0.96
CA PRO A 363 7.16 -15.71 -2.31
C PRO A 363 8.62 -15.89 -2.69
N ARG A 364 8.85 -16.34 -3.93
CA ARG A 364 10.17 -16.45 -4.57
C ARG A 364 10.21 -15.52 -5.77
N PRO A 365 11.00 -14.43 -5.74
CA PRO A 365 11.03 -13.46 -6.81
C PRO A 365 11.56 -14.09 -8.11
N ILE A 366 10.92 -13.74 -9.23
CA ILE A 366 11.36 -14.10 -10.57
C ILE A 366 12.37 -13.05 -11.01
N SER A 367 13.59 -13.47 -11.33
CA SER A 367 14.64 -12.54 -11.75
C SER A 367 14.33 -11.93 -13.11
N VAL A 368 14.47 -10.60 -13.21
CA VAL A 368 14.30 -9.85 -14.44
C VAL A 368 15.62 -9.27 -14.97
N GLY A 369 16.71 -9.33 -14.15
CA GLY A 369 17.98 -8.71 -14.48
C GLY A 369 17.92 -7.18 -14.37
N GLU A 370 18.46 -6.47 -15.36
CA GLU A 370 18.43 -5.02 -15.39
C GLU A 370 17.09 -4.47 -15.86
N LEU A 371 16.61 -3.42 -15.22
CA LEU A 371 15.48 -2.64 -15.75
C LEU A 371 15.90 -1.89 -17.02
N PRO A 372 14.97 -1.52 -17.92
CA PRO A 372 15.28 -0.67 -19.05
C PRO A 372 15.98 0.63 -18.65
N VAL A 373 17.03 1.00 -19.34
CA VAL A 373 17.90 2.16 -19.03
C VAL A 373 17.11 3.45 -18.73
N PRO A 374 16.04 3.80 -19.49
CA PRO A 374 15.30 5.05 -19.25
C PRO A 374 14.66 5.16 -17.86
N VAL A 375 14.42 4.04 -17.16
CA VAL A 375 13.73 4.01 -15.88
C VAL A 375 14.62 3.66 -14.69
N GLN A 376 15.82 3.11 -14.94
CA GLN A 376 16.76 2.70 -13.89
C GLN A 376 17.08 3.82 -12.90
N GLY A 377 17.42 5.02 -13.41
CA GLY A 377 17.84 6.15 -12.57
C GLY A 377 16.73 6.60 -11.61
N LEU A 378 15.49 6.67 -12.09
CA LEU A 378 14.34 7.04 -11.26
C LEU A 378 14.06 5.98 -10.18
N VAL A 379 14.07 4.71 -10.55
CA VAL A 379 13.85 3.59 -9.61
C VAL A 379 14.93 3.57 -8.53
N GLN A 380 16.21 3.75 -8.90
CA GLN A 380 17.33 3.81 -7.95
C GLN A 380 17.24 5.02 -7.03
N GLN A 381 16.84 6.19 -7.54
CA GLN A 381 16.64 7.39 -6.74
C GLN A 381 15.52 7.20 -5.69
N ILE A 382 14.38 6.64 -6.10
CA ILE A 382 13.29 6.31 -5.18
C ILE A 382 13.73 5.26 -4.16
N LYS A 383 14.50 4.25 -4.55
CA LYS A 383 15.03 3.26 -3.60
C LYS A 383 15.98 3.91 -2.58
N SER A 384 16.82 4.83 -3.01
CA SER A 384 17.69 5.60 -2.10
C SER A 384 16.86 6.43 -1.11
N PHE A 385 15.80 7.07 -1.59
CA PHE A 385 14.82 7.75 -0.73
C PHE A 385 14.20 6.80 0.29
N GLU A 386 13.67 5.64 -0.14
CA GLU A 386 13.03 4.68 0.75
C GLU A 386 13.99 4.17 1.84
N ARG A 387 15.22 3.84 1.49
CA ARG A 387 16.23 3.34 2.44
C ARG A 387 16.60 4.40 3.48
N THR A 388 16.80 5.65 3.04
CA THR A 388 17.13 6.78 3.92
C THR A 388 15.94 7.13 4.83
N ALA A 389 14.72 7.10 4.29
CA ALA A 389 13.49 7.36 5.03
C ALA A 389 13.22 6.27 6.09
N ALA A 390 13.44 4.98 5.76
CA ALA A 390 13.32 3.88 6.70
C ALA A 390 14.30 4.03 7.87
N GLU A 391 15.54 4.39 7.58
CA GLU A 391 16.54 4.65 8.62
C GLU A 391 16.17 5.84 9.50
N ALA A 392 15.71 6.95 8.91
CA ALA A 392 15.22 8.10 9.65
C ALA A 392 14.02 7.76 10.57
N ALA A 393 13.10 6.92 10.06
CA ALA A 393 11.95 6.46 10.85
C ALA A 393 12.33 5.63 12.07
N VAL A 394 13.39 4.84 11.97
CA VAL A 394 13.88 3.97 13.05
C VAL A 394 14.71 4.75 14.07
N THR A 395 15.56 5.66 13.58
CA THR A 395 16.55 6.35 14.43
C THR A 395 16.04 7.67 15.02
N GLY A 396 15.07 8.32 14.36
CA GLY A 396 14.66 9.68 14.69
C GLY A 396 15.70 10.74 14.32
N ASP A 397 16.64 10.41 13.43
CA ASP A 397 17.69 11.32 12.99
C ASP A 397 17.11 12.37 12.02
N TYR A 398 17.16 13.63 12.44
CA TYR A 398 16.70 14.79 11.67
C TYR A 398 17.43 14.93 10.32
N HIS A 399 18.75 14.75 10.31
CA HIS A 399 19.53 14.93 9.08
C HIS A 399 19.25 13.82 8.06
N LYS A 400 18.99 12.59 8.51
CA LYS A 400 18.51 11.52 7.63
C LYS A 400 17.12 11.79 7.08
N ALA A 401 16.21 12.34 7.90
CA ALA A 401 14.89 12.76 7.43
C ALA A 401 15.00 13.90 6.41
N LEU A 402 15.90 14.88 6.64
CA LEU A 402 16.17 15.97 5.71
C LEU A 402 16.76 15.44 4.39
N LEU A 403 17.73 14.54 4.44
CA LEU A 403 18.29 13.92 3.25
C LEU A 403 17.23 13.13 2.48
N ALA A 404 16.42 12.32 3.15
CA ALA A 404 15.32 11.61 2.51
C ALA A 404 14.35 12.57 1.81
N MET A 405 13.99 13.69 2.46
CA MET A 405 13.16 14.72 1.85
C MET A 405 13.82 15.32 0.59
N ALA A 406 15.10 15.70 0.69
CA ALA A 406 15.83 16.41 -0.36
C ALA A 406 16.15 15.56 -1.58
N ILE A 407 16.41 14.23 -1.41
CA ILE A 407 16.70 13.34 -2.53
C ILE A 407 15.43 12.81 -3.22
N ASN A 408 14.25 13.11 -2.70
CA ASN A 408 13.00 12.72 -3.37
C ASN A 408 12.82 13.58 -4.63
N PRO A 409 12.60 12.96 -5.82
CA PRO A 409 12.53 13.72 -7.08
C PRO A 409 11.35 14.70 -7.18
N LEU A 410 10.37 14.61 -6.28
CA LEU A 410 9.24 15.56 -6.21
C LEU A 410 9.57 16.83 -5.40
N VAL A 411 10.74 16.90 -4.77
CA VAL A 411 11.18 18.04 -3.95
C VAL A 411 12.18 18.87 -4.73
N PRO A 412 11.90 20.17 -4.98
CA PRO A 412 12.66 20.96 -5.93
C PRO A 412 14.01 21.50 -5.42
N SER A 413 14.22 21.56 -4.10
CA SER A 413 15.46 22.08 -3.51
C SER A 413 15.65 21.67 -2.04
N ASP A 414 16.87 21.81 -1.55
CA ASP A 414 17.26 21.59 -0.15
C ASP A 414 16.57 22.58 0.79
N ALA A 415 16.42 23.85 0.38
CA ALA A 415 15.72 24.86 1.15
C ALA A 415 14.22 24.52 1.31
N ALA A 416 13.55 24.08 0.24
CA ALA A 416 12.18 23.61 0.30
C ALA A 416 12.06 22.34 1.15
N ALA A 417 13.01 21.40 1.03
CA ALA A 417 13.06 20.19 1.85
C ALA A 417 13.11 20.54 3.34
N LYS A 418 14.00 21.46 3.73
CA LYS A 418 14.14 21.88 5.13
C LYS A 418 12.87 22.53 5.67
N GLN A 419 12.29 23.49 4.93
CA GLN A 419 11.08 24.19 5.37
C GLN A 419 9.89 23.23 5.53
N MET A 420 9.68 22.33 4.57
CA MET A 420 8.62 21.31 4.66
C MET A 420 8.87 20.35 5.81
N LEU A 421 10.12 19.87 6.00
CA LEU A 421 10.45 18.96 7.08
C LEU A 421 10.14 19.58 8.43
N ASP A 422 10.56 20.82 8.68
CA ASP A 422 10.36 21.51 9.95
C ASP A 422 8.86 21.71 10.25
N GLU A 423 8.07 22.19 9.27
CA GLU A 423 6.61 22.34 9.42
C GLU A 423 5.91 21.00 9.65
N MET A 424 6.29 19.96 8.90
CA MET A 424 5.65 18.67 9.02
C MET A 424 6.04 17.94 10.32
N LEU A 425 7.27 18.10 10.82
CA LEU A 425 7.67 17.56 12.13
C LEU A 425 6.83 18.20 13.25
N GLU A 426 6.65 19.51 13.23
CA GLU A 426 5.79 20.20 14.21
C GLU A 426 4.32 19.75 14.08
N ALA A 427 3.79 19.69 12.84
CA ALA A 427 2.41 19.31 12.58
C ALA A 427 2.07 17.88 13.03
N HIS A 428 3.05 16.98 13.02
CA HIS A 428 2.89 15.55 13.34
C HIS A 428 3.55 15.13 14.66
N LYS A 429 4.07 16.05 15.47
CA LYS A 429 4.85 15.76 16.67
C LYS A 429 4.23 14.76 17.64
N GLY A 430 2.91 14.70 17.72
CA GLY A 430 2.18 13.75 18.57
C GLY A 430 2.29 12.29 18.11
N TYR A 431 2.76 12.04 16.91
CA TYR A 431 2.89 10.71 16.30
C TYR A 431 4.34 10.34 15.95
N LEU A 432 5.30 11.18 16.32
CA LEU A 432 6.72 11.04 16.00
C LEU A 432 7.58 10.99 17.29
N PRO A 433 7.37 9.99 18.18
CA PRO A 433 8.06 9.93 19.45
C PRO A 433 9.59 9.82 19.32
N GLN A 434 10.08 9.25 18.21
CA GLN A 434 11.51 9.11 17.94
C GLN A 434 12.23 10.44 17.67
N PHE A 435 11.49 11.52 17.33
CA PHE A 435 12.05 12.86 17.08
C PHE A 435 11.92 13.82 18.28
N LYS A 436 11.52 13.36 19.46
CA LYS A 436 11.25 14.23 20.63
C LYS A 436 12.47 15.02 21.14
N GLY A 437 13.69 14.57 20.88
CA GLY A 437 14.92 15.26 21.31
C GLY A 437 15.23 16.56 20.53
N LEU A 438 14.60 16.80 19.38
CA LEU A 438 14.86 17.96 18.53
C LEU A 438 14.10 19.23 18.95
N GLN A 439 13.05 19.09 19.77
CA GLN A 439 12.21 20.23 20.20
C GLN A 439 12.91 21.17 21.21
N SER A 440 13.95 20.69 21.91
CA SER A 440 14.73 21.51 22.85
C SER A 440 15.86 22.31 22.20
N ALA A 441 16.34 21.91 21.02
CA ALA A 441 17.46 22.57 20.35
C ALA A 441 17.05 23.82 19.55
N ASN A 442 15.80 23.87 19.01
CA ASN A 442 15.30 25.00 18.23
C ASN A 442 14.67 26.12 19.08
N ALA A 443 14.52 25.92 20.40
CA ALA A 443 14.05 26.96 21.33
C ALA A 443 15.18 27.84 21.88
N SER A 444 16.42 27.64 21.43
CA SER A 444 17.63 28.31 21.94
C SER A 444 18.36 29.16 20.90
N TYR A 445 17.69 29.59 19.81
CA TYR A 445 18.24 30.58 18.87
C TYR A 445 17.25 31.70 18.62
#